data_7b1e641571878112357a096bb024660c
#
_entry.id   7b1e641571878112357a096bb024660c
#
_cell.length_a   1.000
_cell.length_b   1.000
_cell.length_c   1.000
_cell.angle_alpha   90.00
_cell.angle_beta   90.00
_cell.angle_gamma   90.00
#
_symmetry.space_group_name_H-M   'P 1'
#
loop_
_entity.id
_entity.type
_entity.pdbx_description
1 polymer ?
#
loop_
_entity_poly.entity_id
_entity_poly.type
_entity_poly.pdbx_seq_one_letter_code
_entity_poly.pdbx_strand_id
1 'polypeptide(L)'
;MKNILSLQNKLTPDDFAPLDENYFKEESLETEEIGYWKASWIRLKSNKIAMVALVLIVIMFIFAFVGPLLSPYSYDQQVRGDEALWPCLKHPFGTDRLGRDILVRCMIGTRISMIVGLVSAVIVMIVGSIYGAISGLIGGKVDIVMMRVVDIIYSVPEILLIVVIKMAISEPLQNLIDTVPMFHGLQKIGSGLIAIFIVYGCLYWVGMARIVRGQILQLKTLDFVTAAEALGCGRATMIKEHLLPNCIGQLIATVMLQIPSAIFTEAFLSYLGIGVSAPMASLGSLTSEALNGITTYPYRVIFPAALISLIILSFNLFGDGLRDALDPKMKK
;
A
#
# COMPACT_ATOMS: atom_id res chain seq x y z
N MET A 1 -26.13 33.60 3.70
CA MET A 1 -26.77 34.68 4.51
C MET A 1 -28.19 34.87 4.05
N LYS A 2 -29.09 33.95 4.32
CA LYS A 2 -30.54 34.12 4.19
C LYS A 2 -31.19 33.38 5.35
N ASN A 3 -32.09 34.08 6.05
CA ASN A 3 -33.01 33.62 7.10
C ASN A 3 -32.49 33.41 8.53
N ILE A 4 -31.85 34.42 9.12
CA ILE A 4 -31.83 34.58 10.60
C ILE A 4 -32.91 35.57 11.10
N LEU A 5 -33.65 36.20 10.20
CA LEU A 5 -34.62 37.26 10.53
C LEU A 5 -36.09 36.81 10.59
N SER A 6 -36.40 35.53 10.59
CA SER A 6 -37.77 35.00 10.70
C SER A 6 -38.13 34.37 12.05
N LEU A 7 -37.29 34.48 13.06
CA LEU A 7 -37.55 33.98 14.42
C LEU A 7 -38.17 35.04 15.35
N GLN A 8 -38.96 35.95 14.80
CA GLN A 8 -39.91 36.74 15.62
C GLN A 8 -41.30 36.06 15.68
N ASN A 9 -41.35 34.73 15.77
CA ASN A 9 -42.53 34.07 16.28
C ASN A 9 -42.59 34.36 17.78
N LYS A 10 -43.60 35.14 18.19
CA LYS A 10 -43.92 35.29 19.61
C LYS A 10 -44.20 33.90 20.15
N LEU A 11 -43.36 33.46 21.07
CA LEU A 11 -43.55 32.19 21.80
C LEU A 11 -44.94 32.24 22.45
N THR A 12 -45.74 31.25 22.16
CA THR A 12 -47.07 31.08 22.74
C THR A 12 -46.97 30.11 23.93
N PRO A 13 -47.93 30.12 24.85
CA PRO A 13 -47.95 29.13 25.95
C PRO A 13 -47.90 27.67 25.47
N ASP A 14 -48.39 27.39 24.29
CA ASP A 14 -48.38 26.03 23.68
C ASP A 14 -46.98 25.57 23.26
N ASP A 15 -46.06 26.53 23.03
CA ASP A 15 -44.66 26.20 22.73
C ASP A 15 -43.92 25.64 23.95
N PHE A 16 -44.49 25.72 25.12
CA PHE A 16 -43.98 25.18 26.41
C PHE A 16 -44.81 23.98 26.90
N ALA A 17 -45.76 23.50 26.12
CA ALA A 17 -46.47 22.23 26.45
C ALA A 17 -45.53 21.06 26.43
N PRO A 18 -45.68 20.07 27.34
CA PRO A 18 -44.88 18.84 27.27
C PRO A 18 -45.04 18.21 25.90
N LEU A 19 -43.93 17.91 25.24
CA LEU A 19 -43.91 17.17 23.98
C LEU A 19 -44.55 15.79 24.17
N ASP A 20 -45.41 15.39 23.24
CA ASP A 20 -46.01 14.06 23.24
C ASP A 20 -44.90 12.98 23.27
N GLU A 21 -45.08 11.93 24.07
CA GLU A 21 -44.13 10.79 24.14
C GLU A 21 -43.84 10.16 22.76
N ASN A 22 -44.77 10.32 21.81
CA ASN A 22 -44.59 9.89 20.43
C ASN A 22 -43.62 10.76 19.63
N TYR A 23 -43.43 12.03 19.97
CA TYR A 23 -42.49 12.92 19.30
C TYR A 23 -41.05 12.41 19.44
N PHE A 24 -40.69 11.88 20.61
CA PHE A 24 -39.38 11.25 20.83
C PHE A 24 -39.26 9.86 20.20
N LYS A 25 -40.41 9.17 19.95
CA LYS A 25 -40.40 7.87 19.25
C LYS A 25 -40.26 8.00 17.73
N GLU A 26 -40.76 9.11 17.15
CA GLU A 26 -40.59 9.37 15.72
C GLU A 26 -39.18 9.89 15.40
N GLU A 27 -38.49 10.58 16.33
CA GLU A 27 -37.12 11.04 16.17
C GLU A 27 -36.09 9.94 16.47
N SER A 28 -36.46 8.94 17.26
CA SER A 28 -35.78 7.65 17.38
C SER A 28 -36.18 6.69 16.24
N LEU A 29 -36.25 7.21 15.01
CA LEU A 29 -36.11 6.32 13.86
C LEU A 29 -34.85 5.51 14.12
N GLU A 30 -35.04 4.23 14.41
CA GLU A 30 -34.02 3.20 14.51
C GLU A 30 -33.12 3.27 13.27
N THR A 31 -32.25 4.23 13.23
CA THR A 31 -31.01 4.09 12.47
C THR A 31 -30.30 2.97 13.18
N GLU A 32 -30.53 1.72 12.71
CA GLU A 32 -29.65 0.61 13.10
C GLU A 32 -28.23 1.19 13.11
N GLU A 33 -27.58 1.20 14.25
CA GLU A 33 -26.19 1.65 14.36
C GLU A 33 -25.36 0.71 13.51
N ILE A 34 -25.28 1.03 12.22
CA ILE A 34 -24.48 0.26 11.28
C ILE A 34 -23.04 0.46 11.73
N GLY A 35 -22.42 -0.59 12.25
CA GLY A 35 -21.04 -0.57 12.69
C GLY A 35 -20.12 0.02 11.60
N TYR A 36 -19.09 0.76 12.00
CA TYR A 36 -18.16 1.49 11.13
C TYR A 36 -17.69 0.68 9.90
N TRP A 37 -17.30 -0.57 10.08
CA TRP A 37 -16.82 -1.44 9.00
C TRP A 37 -17.92 -1.82 8.00
N LYS A 38 -19.14 -2.09 8.49
CA LYS A 38 -20.30 -2.39 7.64
C LYS A 38 -20.68 -1.17 6.81
N ALA A 39 -20.69 0.01 7.42
CA ALA A 39 -20.97 1.27 6.71
C ALA A 39 -19.91 1.57 5.64
N SER A 40 -18.63 1.40 5.97
CA SER A 40 -17.51 1.59 5.03
C SER A 40 -17.59 0.61 3.87
N TRP A 41 -17.95 -0.65 4.11
CA TRP A 41 -18.13 -1.65 3.06
C TRP A 41 -19.29 -1.33 2.12
N ILE A 42 -20.42 -0.83 2.66
CA ILE A 42 -21.56 -0.40 1.85
C ILE A 42 -21.15 0.76 0.94
N ARG A 43 -20.42 1.76 1.48
CA ARG A 43 -19.88 2.89 0.70
C ARG A 43 -18.91 2.44 -0.38
N LEU A 44 -17.98 1.54 -0.05
CA LEU A 44 -17.04 0.99 -1.02
C LEU A 44 -17.76 0.28 -2.17
N LYS A 45 -18.78 -0.54 -1.87
CA LYS A 45 -19.60 -1.21 -2.89
C LYS A 45 -20.36 -0.26 -3.80
N SER A 46 -20.73 0.92 -3.32
CA SER A 46 -21.42 1.93 -4.14
C SER A 46 -20.47 2.60 -5.15
N ASN A 47 -19.16 2.58 -4.90
CA ASN A 47 -18.14 3.09 -5.82
C ASN A 47 -17.81 2.04 -6.89
N LYS A 48 -18.43 2.16 -8.06
CA LYS A 48 -18.26 1.22 -9.19
C LYS A 48 -16.81 1.13 -9.65
N ILE A 49 -16.08 2.26 -9.65
CA ILE A 49 -14.67 2.33 -10.09
C ILE A 49 -13.80 1.50 -9.14
N ALA A 50 -13.97 1.69 -7.83
CA ALA A 50 -13.23 0.94 -6.82
C ALA A 50 -13.55 -0.57 -6.90
N MET A 51 -14.80 -0.95 -7.18
CA MET A 51 -15.19 -2.35 -7.34
C MET A 51 -14.58 -2.99 -8.59
N VAL A 52 -14.55 -2.28 -9.72
CA VAL A 52 -13.86 -2.76 -10.93
C VAL A 52 -12.36 -2.90 -10.66
N ALA A 53 -11.75 -1.94 -9.98
CA ALA A 53 -10.34 -2.01 -9.60
C ALA A 53 -10.05 -3.21 -8.68
N LEU A 54 -10.92 -3.50 -7.71
CA LEU A 54 -10.81 -4.67 -6.84
C LEU A 54 -10.86 -5.97 -7.65
N VAL A 55 -11.80 -6.08 -8.60
CA VAL A 55 -11.89 -7.25 -9.48
C VAL A 55 -10.62 -7.42 -10.31
N LEU A 56 -10.06 -6.33 -10.85
CA LEU A 56 -8.78 -6.38 -11.58
C LEU A 56 -7.63 -6.84 -10.67
N ILE A 57 -7.54 -6.34 -9.43
CA ILE A 57 -6.53 -6.80 -8.46
C ILE A 57 -6.66 -8.31 -8.20
N VAL A 58 -7.88 -8.80 -8.01
CA VAL A 58 -8.14 -10.24 -7.81
C VAL A 58 -7.73 -11.05 -9.04
N ILE A 59 -8.07 -10.60 -10.24
CA ILE A 59 -7.64 -11.24 -11.50
C ILE A 59 -6.11 -11.28 -11.58
N MET A 60 -5.43 -10.16 -11.27
CA MET A 60 -3.97 -10.10 -11.28
C MET A 60 -3.35 -11.01 -10.21
N PHE A 61 -4.01 -11.15 -9.07
CA PHE A 61 -3.58 -12.07 -8.02
C PHE A 61 -3.70 -13.53 -8.50
N ILE A 62 -4.84 -13.90 -9.11
CA ILE A 62 -5.03 -15.23 -9.71
C ILE A 62 -3.98 -15.48 -10.80
N PHE A 63 -3.78 -14.52 -11.70
CA PHE A 63 -2.76 -14.58 -12.76
C PHE A 63 -1.36 -14.84 -12.19
N ALA A 64 -0.98 -14.15 -11.12
CA ALA A 64 0.34 -14.22 -10.50
C ALA A 64 0.57 -15.51 -9.70
N PHE A 65 -0.44 -16.00 -8.97
CA PHE A 65 -0.26 -17.10 -8.02
C PHE A 65 -0.79 -18.44 -8.52
N VAL A 66 -1.88 -18.42 -9.29
CA VAL A 66 -2.49 -19.64 -9.85
C VAL A 66 -2.00 -19.90 -11.27
N GLY A 67 -1.84 -18.85 -12.08
CA GLY A 67 -1.43 -18.96 -13.48
C GLY A 67 -0.21 -19.84 -13.72
N PRO A 68 0.91 -19.65 -12.99
CA PRO A 68 2.12 -20.50 -13.18
C PRO A 68 1.90 -22.00 -12.89
N LEU A 69 0.90 -22.34 -12.06
CA LEU A 69 0.59 -23.74 -11.74
C LEU A 69 -0.17 -24.44 -12.89
N LEU A 70 -0.83 -23.64 -13.73
CA LEU A 70 -1.60 -24.13 -14.89
C LEU A 70 -0.74 -24.21 -16.15
N SER A 71 0.45 -23.60 -16.14
CA SER A 71 1.35 -23.59 -17.29
C SER A 71 2.18 -24.87 -17.36
N PRO A 72 2.39 -25.45 -18.55
CA PRO A 72 3.32 -26.57 -18.75
C PRO A 72 4.78 -26.13 -18.70
N TYR A 73 5.08 -24.83 -18.72
CA TYR A 73 6.43 -24.27 -18.75
C TYR A 73 6.84 -23.75 -17.39
N SER A 74 8.14 -23.91 -17.03
CA SER A 74 8.74 -23.20 -15.92
C SER A 74 9.29 -21.84 -16.36
N TYR A 75 9.36 -20.86 -15.45
CA TYR A 75 9.80 -19.48 -15.74
C TYR A 75 11.29 -19.39 -16.15
N ASP A 76 12.10 -20.38 -15.80
CA ASP A 76 13.52 -20.49 -16.08
C ASP A 76 13.85 -21.52 -17.17
N GLN A 77 12.86 -22.29 -17.60
CA GLN A 77 13.01 -23.33 -18.63
C GLN A 77 13.36 -22.71 -19.97
N GLN A 78 14.52 -23.09 -20.50
CA GLN A 78 14.99 -22.72 -21.84
C GLN A 78 14.67 -23.82 -22.82
N VAL A 79 13.99 -23.51 -23.90
CA VAL A 79 13.64 -24.45 -24.97
C VAL A 79 14.42 -24.09 -26.22
N ARG A 80 15.40 -24.93 -26.58
CA ARG A 80 16.17 -24.75 -27.83
C ARG A 80 15.27 -24.96 -29.03
N GLY A 81 15.35 -24.04 -29.99
CA GLY A 81 14.49 -24.02 -31.18
C GLY A 81 13.24 -23.12 -31.03
N ASP A 82 12.91 -22.72 -29.81
CA ASP A 82 11.79 -21.80 -29.55
C ASP A 82 12.29 -20.37 -29.21
N GLU A 83 13.53 -20.01 -29.60
CA GLU A 83 14.10 -18.69 -29.32
C GLU A 83 13.40 -17.60 -30.16
N ALA A 84 13.08 -16.49 -29.51
CA ALA A 84 12.54 -15.29 -30.15
C ALA A 84 11.23 -15.51 -30.96
N LEU A 85 10.41 -16.46 -30.54
CA LEU A 85 9.10 -16.68 -31.16
C LEU A 85 8.15 -15.51 -30.89
N TRP A 86 7.42 -15.12 -31.92
CA TRP A 86 6.31 -14.20 -31.79
C TRP A 86 5.15 -14.85 -31.01
N PRO A 87 4.23 -14.05 -30.44
CA PRO A 87 3.02 -14.55 -29.79
C PRO A 87 2.31 -15.58 -30.68
N CYS A 88 2.10 -16.79 -30.15
CA CYS A 88 1.44 -17.90 -30.83
C CYS A 88 0.63 -18.74 -29.81
N LEU A 89 -0.16 -19.69 -30.30
CA LEU A 89 -1.02 -20.52 -29.41
C LEU A 89 -0.20 -21.31 -28.37
N LYS A 90 1.01 -21.73 -28.70
CA LYS A 90 1.93 -22.42 -27.79
C LYS A 90 2.52 -21.46 -26.76
N HIS A 91 2.84 -20.24 -27.17
CA HIS A 91 3.44 -19.18 -26.34
C HIS A 91 2.63 -17.88 -26.53
N PRO A 92 1.55 -17.66 -25.74
CA PRO A 92 0.62 -16.53 -25.98
C PRO A 92 1.27 -15.13 -25.92
N PHE A 93 2.35 -14.98 -25.14
CA PHE A 93 3.14 -13.74 -25.07
C PHE A 93 4.46 -13.85 -25.85
N GLY A 94 4.67 -14.97 -26.57
CA GLY A 94 5.92 -15.27 -27.26
C GLY A 94 7.02 -15.74 -26.32
N THR A 95 8.26 -15.81 -26.84
CA THR A 95 9.43 -16.24 -26.09
C THR A 95 10.54 -15.18 -26.10
N ASP A 96 11.45 -15.29 -25.13
CA ASP A 96 12.62 -14.42 -25.07
C ASP A 96 13.79 -14.94 -25.93
N ARG A 97 14.98 -14.33 -25.81
CA ARG A 97 16.18 -14.74 -26.57
C ARG A 97 16.71 -16.12 -26.19
N LEU A 98 16.33 -16.63 -25.04
CA LEU A 98 16.77 -17.94 -24.52
C LEU A 98 15.67 -19.01 -24.68
N GLY A 99 14.59 -18.71 -25.42
CA GLY A 99 13.44 -19.61 -25.58
C GLY A 99 12.58 -19.78 -24.33
N ARG A 100 12.66 -18.85 -23.36
CA ARG A 100 11.83 -18.89 -22.14
C ARG A 100 10.47 -18.27 -22.44
N ASP A 101 9.40 -18.86 -21.90
CA ASP A 101 8.01 -18.37 -22.08
C ASP A 101 7.79 -17.04 -21.35
N ILE A 102 7.41 -15.98 -22.10
CA ILE A 102 7.21 -14.64 -21.53
C ILE A 102 5.94 -14.59 -20.69
N LEU A 103 4.90 -15.36 -21.00
CA LEU A 103 3.66 -15.36 -20.21
C LEU A 103 3.95 -15.85 -18.78
N VAL A 104 4.64 -16.98 -18.62
CA VAL A 104 4.98 -17.51 -17.29
C VAL A 104 5.92 -16.58 -16.56
N ARG A 105 6.91 -16.01 -17.26
CA ARG A 105 7.81 -15.00 -16.67
C ARG A 105 7.05 -13.75 -16.21
N CYS A 106 6.07 -13.30 -16.95
CA CYS A 106 5.17 -12.21 -16.55
C CYS A 106 4.32 -12.58 -15.32
N MET A 107 3.80 -13.81 -15.26
CA MET A 107 3.06 -14.30 -14.08
C MET A 107 3.92 -14.26 -12.81
N ILE A 108 5.15 -14.80 -12.88
CA ILE A 108 6.10 -14.77 -11.76
C ILE A 108 6.56 -13.33 -11.45
N GLY A 109 6.84 -12.52 -12.47
CA GLY A 109 7.17 -11.11 -12.31
C GLY A 109 6.07 -10.33 -11.60
N THR A 110 4.80 -10.55 -11.98
CA THR A 110 3.63 -9.98 -11.31
C THR A 110 3.57 -10.40 -9.84
N ARG A 111 3.81 -11.69 -9.54
CA ARG A 111 3.86 -12.20 -8.16
C ARG A 111 4.91 -11.46 -7.33
N ILE A 112 6.12 -11.30 -7.86
CA ILE A 112 7.22 -10.62 -7.16
C ILE A 112 6.88 -9.16 -6.91
N SER A 113 6.42 -8.43 -7.92
CA SER A 113 6.03 -7.02 -7.77
C SER A 113 4.89 -6.84 -6.77
N MET A 114 3.88 -7.73 -6.76
CA MET A 114 2.80 -7.69 -5.76
C MET A 114 3.30 -7.99 -4.34
N ILE A 115 4.19 -8.97 -4.17
CA ILE A 115 4.81 -9.27 -2.87
C ILE A 115 5.61 -8.06 -2.37
N VAL A 116 6.41 -7.43 -3.25
CA VAL A 116 7.16 -6.21 -2.90
C VAL A 116 6.22 -5.12 -2.43
N GLY A 117 5.16 -4.83 -3.19
CA GLY A 117 4.17 -3.82 -2.82
C GLY A 117 3.53 -4.08 -1.45
N LEU A 118 3.04 -5.31 -1.25
CA LEU A 118 2.34 -5.68 -0.01
C LEU A 118 3.27 -5.71 1.22
N VAL A 119 4.44 -6.33 1.10
CA VAL A 119 5.41 -6.41 2.22
C VAL A 119 5.92 -5.02 2.58
N SER A 120 6.25 -4.20 1.59
CA SER A 120 6.67 -2.81 1.82
C SER A 120 5.58 -2.00 2.52
N ALA A 121 4.33 -2.14 2.11
CA ALA A 121 3.18 -1.47 2.72
C ALA A 121 3.01 -1.87 4.20
N VAL A 122 3.18 -3.15 4.53
CA VAL A 122 3.14 -3.64 5.93
C VAL A 122 4.29 -3.05 6.76
N ILE A 123 5.52 -3.04 6.22
CA ILE A 123 6.68 -2.45 6.90
C ILE A 123 6.44 -0.96 7.17
N VAL A 124 6.01 -0.22 6.16
CA VAL A 124 5.71 1.22 6.25
C VAL A 124 4.61 1.49 7.28
N MET A 125 3.55 0.68 7.28
CA MET A 125 2.46 0.78 8.25
C MET A 125 2.95 0.59 9.68
N ILE A 126 3.71 -0.46 9.95
CA ILE A 126 4.19 -0.77 11.30
C ILE A 126 5.16 0.32 11.78
N VAL A 127 6.24 0.57 11.03
CA VAL A 127 7.30 1.50 11.45
C VAL A 127 6.77 2.93 11.53
N GLY A 128 6.06 3.39 10.48
CA GLY A 128 5.53 4.73 10.41
C GLY A 128 4.45 5.01 11.45
N SER A 129 3.57 4.03 11.72
CA SER A 129 2.52 4.19 12.73
C SER A 129 3.10 4.29 14.14
N ILE A 130 4.05 3.43 14.50
CA ILE A 130 4.69 3.45 15.82
C ILE A 130 5.46 4.75 15.99
N TYR A 131 6.29 5.13 15.01
CA TYR A 131 7.09 6.36 15.08
C TYR A 131 6.22 7.61 15.17
N GLY A 132 5.22 7.73 14.30
CA GLY A 132 4.29 8.86 14.28
C GLY A 132 3.45 8.95 15.55
N ALA A 133 3.01 7.82 16.09
CA ALA A 133 2.22 7.79 17.32
C ALA A 133 3.05 8.20 18.54
N ILE A 134 4.29 7.73 18.68
CA ILE A 134 5.20 8.13 19.74
C ILE A 134 5.46 9.64 19.69
N SER A 135 5.80 10.15 18.50
CA SER A 135 6.06 11.56 18.27
C SER A 135 4.85 12.44 18.63
N GLY A 136 3.66 12.10 18.12
CA GLY A 136 2.43 12.87 18.36
C GLY A 136 1.94 12.83 19.81
N LEU A 137 2.02 11.67 20.48
CA LEU A 137 1.57 11.53 21.86
C LEU A 137 2.50 12.23 22.85
N ILE A 138 3.81 11.99 22.76
CA ILE A 138 4.77 12.56 23.70
C ILE A 138 4.87 14.08 23.51
N GLY A 139 4.99 14.53 22.25
CA GLY A 139 5.07 15.96 21.92
C GLY A 139 6.37 16.63 22.38
N GLY A 140 6.36 17.95 22.43
CA GLY A 140 7.46 18.77 22.97
C GLY A 140 8.82 18.52 22.28
N LYS A 141 9.88 18.42 23.08
CA LYS A 141 11.26 18.23 22.56
C LYS A 141 11.42 16.88 21.84
N VAL A 142 10.73 15.83 22.27
CA VAL A 142 10.80 14.50 21.64
C VAL A 142 10.24 14.56 20.22
N ASP A 143 9.07 15.17 20.05
CA ASP A 143 8.45 15.37 18.75
C ASP A 143 9.36 16.18 17.81
N ILE A 144 9.96 17.27 18.32
CA ILE A 144 10.88 18.12 17.52
C ILE A 144 12.08 17.29 17.04
N VAL A 145 12.72 16.51 17.92
CA VAL A 145 13.89 15.70 17.54
C VAL A 145 13.50 14.60 16.55
N MET A 146 12.40 13.88 16.81
CA MET A 146 11.90 12.82 15.93
C MET A 146 11.56 13.38 14.54
N MET A 147 10.87 14.51 14.46
CA MET A 147 10.55 15.13 13.17
C MET A 147 11.78 15.71 12.45
N ARG A 148 12.84 16.14 13.16
CA ARG A 148 14.10 16.50 12.51
C ARG A 148 14.77 15.32 11.80
N VAL A 149 14.72 14.12 12.39
CA VAL A 149 15.20 12.90 11.70
C VAL A 149 14.40 12.66 10.41
N VAL A 150 13.08 12.76 10.50
CA VAL A 150 12.18 12.64 9.35
C VAL A 150 12.51 13.69 8.27
N ASP A 151 12.75 14.94 8.67
CA ASP A 151 13.07 16.03 7.74
C ASP A 151 14.43 15.84 7.06
N ILE A 152 15.44 15.34 7.78
CA ILE A 152 16.77 15.02 7.22
C ILE A 152 16.65 13.93 6.15
N ILE A 153 15.94 12.85 6.43
CA ILE A 153 15.72 11.75 5.46
C ILE A 153 15.00 12.31 4.22
N TYR A 154 13.98 13.14 4.42
CA TYR A 154 13.16 13.68 3.33
C TYR A 154 13.85 14.79 2.52
N SER A 155 14.95 15.36 3.03
CA SER A 155 15.69 16.44 2.32
C SER A 155 16.54 15.92 1.15
N VAL A 156 16.85 14.62 1.14
CA VAL A 156 17.65 14.00 0.09
C VAL A 156 16.72 13.41 -0.97
N PRO A 157 17.02 13.57 -2.27
CA PRO A 157 16.24 12.93 -3.32
C PRO A 157 16.12 11.41 -3.09
N GLU A 158 14.90 10.95 -2.95
CA GLU A 158 14.56 9.58 -2.56
C GLU A 158 15.26 8.52 -3.40
N ILE A 159 15.22 8.66 -4.73
CA ILE A 159 15.84 7.70 -5.66
C ILE A 159 17.33 7.56 -5.42
N LEU A 160 18.06 8.66 -5.14
CA LEU A 160 19.48 8.61 -4.84
C LEU A 160 19.77 7.83 -3.57
N LEU A 161 18.99 8.07 -2.51
CA LEU A 161 19.12 7.32 -1.25
C LEU A 161 18.87 5.83 -1.46
N ILE A 162 17.82 5.48 -2.20
CA ILE A 162 17.48 4.09 -2.50
C ILE A 162 18.64 3.38 -3.19
N VAL A 163 19.18 3.99 -4.26
CA VAL A 163 20.28 3.42 -5.04
C VAL A 163 21.53 3.23 -4.16
N VAL A 164 21.94 4.28 -3.42
CA VAL A 164 23.13 4.24 -2.56
C VAL A 164 22.97 3.18 -1.46
N ILE A 165 21.88 3.19 -0.73
CA ILE A 165 21.64 2.23 0.37
C ILE A 165 21.60 0.82 -0.19
N LYS A 166 20.89 0.58 -1.30
CA LYS A 166 20.79 -0.73 -1.91
C LYS A 166 22.17 -1.25 -2.35
N MET A 167 22.94 -0.44 -3.05
CA MET A 167 24.30 -0.82 -3.48
C MET A 167 25.21 -1.13 -2.28
N ALA A 168 25.15 -0.31 -1.24
CA ALA A 168 25.93 -0.50 -0.03
C ALA A 168 25.58 -1.79 0.73
N ILE A 169 24.28 -2.20 0.71
CA ILE A 169 23.80 -3.36 1.47
C ILE A 169 23.89 -4.66 0.65
N SER A 170 23.80 -4.62 -0.68
CA SER A 170 23.65 -5.82 -1.51
C SER A 170 24.81 -6.81 -1.35
N GLU A 171 26.05 -6.36 -1.39
CA GLU A 171 27.23 -7.22 -1.27
C GLU A 171 27.41 -7.80 0.15
N PRO A 172 27.37 -7.00 1.24
CA PRO A 172 27.39 -7.53 2.59
C PRO A 172 26.25 -8.51 2.88
N LEU A 173 25.05 -8.25 2.35
CA LEU A 173 23.89 -9.13 2.52
C LEU A 173 24.08 -10.46 1.79
N GLN A 174 24.62 -10.45 0.56
CA GLN A 174 24.94 -11.66 -0.18
C GLN A 174 25.96 -12.50 0.59
N ASN A 175 27.05 -11.90 1.05
CA ASN A 175 28.07 -12.57 1.85
C ASN A 175 27.49 -13.18 3.13
N LEU A 176 26.58 -12.45 3.82
CA LEU A 176 25.92 -12.96 5.01
C LEU A 176 25.04 -14.18 4.71
N ILE A 177 24.29 -14.15 3.61
CA ILE A 177 23.42 -15.25 3.18
C ILE A 177 24.25 -16.48 2.80
N ASP A 178 25.41 -16.29 2.18
CA ASP A 178 26.26 -17.40 1.70
C ASP A 178 27.13 -18.00 2.81
N THR A 179 27.52 -17.21 3.81
CA THR A 179 28.43 -17.67 4.88
C THR A 179 27.72 -18.20 6.10
N VAL A 180 26.53 -17.71 6.43
CA VAL A 180 25.81 -18.07 7.67
C VAL A 180 24.71 -19.09 7.37
N PRO A 181 24.83 -20.35 7.85
CA PRO A 181 23.88 -21.44 7.54
C PRO A 181 22.41 -21.11 7.86
N MET A 182 22.19 -20.32 8.92
CA MET A 182 20.84 -19.90 9.32
C MET A 182 20.12 -19.10 8.23
N PHE A 183 20.86 -18.39 7.37
CA PHE A 183 20.32 -17.54 6.31
C PHE A 183 20.27 -18.21 4.93
N HIS A 184 20.76 -19.45 4.78
CA HIS A 184 20.72 -20.18 3.48
C HIS A 184 19.29 -20.30 2.93
N GLY A 185 18.26 -20.36 3.78
CA GLY A 185 16.86 -20.33 3.33
C GLY A 185 16.48 -19.09 2.54
N LEU A 186 17.17 -17.95 2.77
CA LEU A 186 16.94 -16.69 2.08
C LEU A 186 17.59 -16.63 0.69
N GLN A 187 18.48 -17.57 0.34
CA GLN A 187 19.06 -17.67 -1.00
C GLN A 187 17.98 -17.80 -2.09
N LYS A 188 16.86 -18.49 -1.76
CA LYS A 188 15.72 -18.64 -2.68
C LYS A 188 15.01 -17.32 -2.97
N ILE A 189 15.05 -16.37 -2.03
CA ILE A 189 14.43 -15.05 -2.15
C ILE A 189 15.35 -14.09 -2.92
N GLY A 190 16.67 -14.31 -2.81
CA GLY A 190 17.71 -13.49 -3.43
C GLY A 190 18.02 -12.22 -2.62
N SER A 191 19.31 -11.88 -2.55
CA SER A 191 19.80 -10.69 -1.82
C SER A 191 19.22 -9.38 -2.36
N GLY A 192 18.98 -9.29 -3.67
CA GLY A 192 18.44 -8.11 -4.31
C GLY A 192 17.04 -7.73 -3.81
N LEU A 193 16.17 -8.72 -3.61
CA LEU A 193 14.80 -8.51 -3.14
C LEU A 193 14.79 -8.16 -1.64
N ILE A 194 15.64 -8.83 -0.83
CA ILE A 194 15.78 -8.53 0.59
C ILE A 194 16.35 -7.12 0.79
N ALA A 195 17.35 -6.72 -0.02
CA ALA A 195 17.89 -5.37 0.01
C ALA A 195 16.80 -4.31 -0.27
N ILE A 196 15.89 -4.56 -1.22
CA ILE A 196 14.74 -3.69 -1.49
C ILE A 196 13.87 -3.54 -0.22
N PHE A 197 13.53 -4.63 0.47
CA PHE A 197 12.73 -4.55 1.70
C PHE A 197 13.42 -3.76 2.82
N ILE A 198 14.75 -3.91 2.97
CA ILE A 198 15.51 -3.12 3.93
C ILE A 198 15.46 -1.63 3.58
N VAL A 199 15.63 -1.28 2.30
CA VAL A 199 15.55 0.10 1.82
C VAL A 199 14.18 0.70 2.11
N TYR A 200 13.09 -0.04 1.84
CA TYR A 200 11.75 0.43 2.17
C TYR A 200 11.55 0.62 3.67
N GLY A 201 12.06 -0.32 4.47
CA GLY A 201 12.05 -0.19 5.93
C GLY A 201 12.86 0.99 6.45
N CYS A 202 13.88 1.44 5.74
CA CYS A 202 14.70 2.59 6.11
C CYS A 202 14.11 3.93 5.68
N LEU A 203 13.39 4.00 4.55
CA LEU A 203 13.04 5.28 3.92
C LEU A 203 11.52 5.56 3.84
N TYR A 204 10.70 4.56 3.50
CA TYR A 204 9.30 4.80 3.12
C TYR A 204 8.35 5.07 4.30
N TRP A 205 8.75 4.73 5.52
CA TRP A 205 7.96 4.97 6.73
C TRP A 205 7.80 6.46 7.08
N VAL A 206 8.67 7.31 6.56
CA VAL A 206 8.74 8.75 6.86
C VAL A 206 7.42 9.48 6.56
N GLY A 207 6.85 9.23 5.37
CA GLY A 207 5.56 9.80 4.98
C GLY A 207 4.41 9.37 5.89
N MET A 208 4.37 8.07 6.21
CA MET A 208 3.38 7.49 7.12
C MET A 208 3.50 8.05 8.53
N ALA A 209 4.73 8.23 9.04
CA ALA A 209 4.96 8.81 10.37
C ALA A 209 4.40 10.22 10.50
N ARG A 210 4.54 11.07 9.45
CA ARG A 210 3.95 12.43 9.45
C ARG A 210 2.44 12.40 9.48
N ILE A 211 1.80 11.50 8.71
CA ILE A 211 0.35 11.37 8.67
C ILE A 211 -0.18 10.90 10.02
N VAL A 212 0.41 9.84 10.58
CA VAL A 212 0.02 9.29 11.88
C VAL A 212 0.20 10.33 12.98
N ARG A 213 1.35 11.03 13.02
CA ARG A 213 1.57 12.12 13.97
C ARG A 213 0.46 13.17 13.89
N GLY A 214 0.08 13.60 12.67
CA GLY A 214 -1.00 14.56 12.46
C GLY A 214 -2.34 14.08 13.02
N GLN A 215 -2.68 12.81 12.81
CA GLN A 215 -3.89 12.19 13.35
C GLN A 215 -3.85 12.11 14.88
N ILE A 216 -2.74 11.67 15.45
CA ILE A 216 -2.57 11.57 16.91
C ILE A 216 -2.70 12.94 17.59
N LEU A 217 -2.13 14.01 17.00
CA LEU A 217 -2.27 15.37 17.52
C LEU A 217 -3.71 15.83 17.53
N GLN A 218 -4.53 15.45 16.54
CA GLN A 218 -5.95 15.75 16.50
C GLN A 218 -6.73 14.92 17.56
N LEU A 219 -6.47 13.62 17.64
CA LEU A 219 -7.16 12.75 18.59
C LEU A 219 -6.83 13.09 20.04
N LYS A 220 -5.61 13.53 20.31
CA LYS A 220 -5.15 13.89 21.66
C LYS A 220 -5.97 15.01 22.31
N THR A 221 -6.66 15.84 21.52
CA THR A 221 -7.50 16.92 22.03
C THR A 221 -8.94 16.49 22.35
N LEU A 222 -9.28 15.21 22.13
CA LEU A 222 -10.63 14.71 22.36
C LEU A 222 -10.84 14.25 23.80
N ASP A 223 -12.07 14.39 24.29
CA ASP A 223 -12.43 14.13 25.69
C ASP A 223 -12.14 12.70 26.16
N PHE A 224 -12.29 11.70 25.28
CA PHE A 224 -12.02 10.31 25.65
C PHE A 224 -10.54 10.07 25.99
N VAL A 225 -9.61 10.81 25.35
CA VAL A 225 -8.17 10.72 25.64
C VAL A 225 -7.89 11.36 26.99
N THR A 226 -8.46 12.55 27.26
CA THR A 226 -8.33 13.23 28.54
C THR A 226 -8.91 12.37 29.69
N ALA A 227 -10.06 11.73 29.45
CA ALA A 227 -10.66 10.81 30.43
C ALA A 227 -9.77 9.60 30.71
N ALA A 228 -9.19 9.00 29.67
CA ALA A 228 -8.27 7.86 29.83
C ALA A 228 -6.99 8.26 30.58
N GLU A 229 -6.44 9.46 30.33
CA GLU A 229 -5.30 10.00 31.08
C GLU A 229 -5.67 10.24 32.56
N ALA A 230 -6.85 10.79 32.85
CA ALA A 230 -7.33 10.99 34.21
C ALA A 230 -7.51 9.68 34.99
N LEU A 231 -7.85 8.59 34.31
CA LEU A 231 -7.94 7.23 34.86
C LEU A 231 -6.56 6.56 35.02
N GLY A 232 -5.45 7.24 34.69
CA GLY A 232 -4.10 6.72 34.85
C GLY A 232 -3.63 5.80 33.71
N CYS A 233 -4.24 5.90 32.53
CA CYS A 233 -3.82 5.11 31.37
C CYS A 233 -2.36 5.42 30.99
N GLY A 234 -1.54 4.38 30.92
CA GLY A 234 -0.14 4.49 30.51
C GLY A 234 0.01 4.83 29.02
N ARG A 235 1.12 5.50 28.64
CA ARG A 235 1.35 5.97 27.26
C ARG A 235 1.31 4.84 26.20
N ALA A 236 1.87 3.67 26.53
CA ALA A 236 1.85 2.53 25.61
C ALA A 236 0.43 2.00 25.37
N THR A 237 -0.37 1.89 26.44
CA THR A 237 -1.78 1.49 26.38
C THR A 237 -2.60 2.54 25.65
N MET A 238 -2.35 3.83 25.89
CA MET A 238 -2.98 4.94 25.17
C MET A 238 -2.77 4.82 23.65
N ILE A 239 -1.54 4.57 23.20
CA ILE A 239 -1.26 4.37 21.77
C ILE A 239 -2.00 3.15 21.24
N LYS A 240 -1.84 2.00 21.89
CA LYS A 240 -2.28 0.71 21.38
C LYS A 240 -3.81 0.56 21.39
N GLU A 241 -4.46 0.99 22.47
CA GLU A 241 -5.87 0.70 22.73
C GLU A 241 -6.82 1.86 22.41
N HIS A 242 -6.31 3.10 22.43
CA HIS A 242 -7.14 4.28 22.21
C HIS A 242 -6.81 5.06 20.94
N LEU A 243 -5.55 5.31 20.63
CA LEU A 243 -5.18 6.19 19.52
C LEU A 243 -5.08 5.47 18.17
N LEU A 244 -4.27 4.40 18.05
CA LEU A 244 -4.09 3.68 16.79
C LEU A 244 -5.39 3.05 16.26
N PRO A 245 -6.26 2.43 17.10
CA PRO A 245 -7.53 1.91 16.61
C PRO A 245 -8.44 2.99 16.01
N ASN A 246 -8.41 4.21 16.56
CA ASN A 246 -9.19 5.34 16.05
C ASN A 246 -8.59 5.96 14.77
N CYS A 247 -7.33 5.67 14.45
CA CYS A 247 -6.69 6.07 13.19
C CYS A 247 -6.79 5.00 12.10
N ILE A 248 -7.24 3.77 12.40
CA ILE A 248 -7.07 2.60 11.52
C ILE A 248 -7.60 2.82 10.10
N GLY A 249 -8.73 3.48 9.95
CA GLY A 249 -9.30 3.79 8.64
C GLY A 249 -8.36 4.63 7.77
N GLN A 250 -7.81 5.71 8.33
CA GLN A 250 -6.86 6.58 7.64
C GLN A 250 -5.53 5.85 7.37
N LEU A 251 -5.09 4.99 8.30
CA LEU A 251 -3.88 4.19 8.13
C LEU A 251 -4.01 3.23 6.95
N ILE A 252 -5.09 2.46 6.90
CA ILE A 252 -5.37 1.52 5.81
C ILE A 252 -5.44 2.24 4.47
N ALA A 253 -6.17 3.35 4.39
CA ALA A 253 -6.26 4.15 3.17
C ALA A 253 -4.88 4.64 2.69
N THR A 254 -4.05 5.14 3.60
CA THR A 254 -2.70 5.61 3.28
C THR A 254 -1.80 4.47 2.81
N VAL A 255 -1.85 3.32 3.48
CA VAL A 255 -1.05 2.14 3.12
C VAL A 255 -1.44 1.61 1.74
N MET A 256 -2.72 1.59 1.40
CA MET A 256 -3.16 1.15 0.07
C MET A 256 -2.59 2.00 -1.06
N LEU A 257 -2.42 3.30 -0.85
CA LEU A 257 -1.80 4.20 -1.83
C LEU A 257 -0.25 4.06 -1.87
N GLN A 258 0.38 3.45 -0.86
CA GLN A 258 1.81 3.18 -0.87
C GLN A 258 2.18 1.94 -1.71
N ILE A 259 1.26 0.99 -1.88
CA ILE A 259 1.50 -0.24 -2.67
C ILE A 259 1.91 0.09 -4.12
N PRO A 260 1.15 0.90 -4.89
CA PRO A 260 1.55 1.28 -6.24
C PRO A 260 2.90 1.98 -6.32
N SER A 261 3.20 2.87 -5.35
CA SER A 261 4.49 3.57 -5.28
C SER A 261 5.65 2.59 -5.09
N ALA A 262 5.49 1.61 -4.21
CA ALA A 262 6.49 0.57 -3.98
C ALA A 262 6.70 -0.30 -5.23
N ILE A 263 5.62 -0.73 -5.89
CA ILE A 263 5.70 -1.51 -7.15
C ILE A 263 6.40 -0.71 -8.24
N PHE A 264 6.05 0.57 -8.38
CA PHE A 264 6.70 1.46 -9.36
C PHE A 264 8.21 1.59 -9.10
N THR A 265 8.58 1.85 -7.85
CA THR A 265 10.00 2.01 -7.48
C THR A 265 10.78 0.70 -7.67
N GLU A 266 10.20 -0.46 -7.30
CA GLU A 266 10.80 -1.76 -7.58
C GLU A 266 11.02 -1.95 -9.08
N ALA A 267 9.98 -1.73 -9.88
CA ALA A 267 10.05 -1.87 -11.33
C ALA A 267 11.10 -0.93 -11.94
N PHE A 268 11.19 0.30 -11.45
CA PHE A 268 12.19 1.28 -11.89
C PHE A 268 13.62 0.85 -11.52
N LEU A 269 13.86 0.39 -10.29
CA LEU A 269 15.16 -0.12 -9.87
C LEU A 269 15.57 -1.35 -10.68
N SER A 270 14.63 -2.25 -10.92
CA SER A 270 14.85 -3.44 -11.74
C SER A 270 15.13 -3.09 -13.21
N TYR A 271 14.44 -2.07 -13.73
CA TYR A 271 14.72 -1.51 -15.06
C TYR A 271 16.14 -0.93 -15.16
N LEU A 272 16.64 -0.26 -14.13
CA LEU A 272 18.01 0.23 -14.06
C LEU A 272 19.05 -0.87 -13.85
N GLY A 273 18.65 -2.13 -13.71
CA GLY A 273 19.54 -3.27 -13.48
C GLY A 273 20.02 -3.42 -12.04
N ILE A 274 19.52 -2.59 -11.12
CA ILE A 274 19.82 -2.65 -9.69
C ILE A 274 18.65 -3.23 -8.86
N GLY A 275 17.62 -3.78 -9.49
CA GLY A 275 16.44 -4.38 -8.88
C GLY A 275 16.62 -5.84 -8.44
N VAL A 276 15.65 -6.65 -8.81
CA VAL A 276 15.65 -8.10 -8.57
C VAL A 276 16.64 -8.76 -9.53
N SER A 277 17.51 -9.62 -8.99
CA SER A 277 18.57 -10.30 -9.77
C SER A 277 18.13 -11.69 -10.24
N ALA A 278 18.71 -12.14 -11.36
CA ALA A 278 18.52 -13.51 -11.85
C ALA A 278 18.87 -14.55 -10.74
N PRO A 279 18.20 -15.72 -10.71
CA PRO A 279 17.26 -16.23 -11.71
C PRO A 279 15.84 -15.67 -11.61
N MET A 280 15.50 -14.97 -10.52
CA MET A 280 14.18 -14.36 -10.36
C MET A 280 14.00 -13.21 -11.35
N ALA A 281 12.78 -13.06 -11.85
CA ALA A 281 12.43 -11.98 -12.77
C ALA A 281 11.26 -11.19 -12.17
N SER A 282 11.41 -9.86 -12.09
CA SER A 282 10.29 -8.95 -11.86
C SER A 282 9.78 -8.39 -13.17
N LEU A 283 8.63 -7.75 -13.18
CA LEU A 283 8.12 -7.10 -14.40
C LEU A 283 9.09 -6.01 -14.90
N GLY A 284 9.73 -5.27 -13.98
CA GLY A 284 10.74 -4.27 -14.32
C GLY A 284 11.98 -4.86 -14.96
N SER A 285 12.51 -5.97 -14.42
CA SER A 285 13.68 -6.64 -15.00
C SER A 285 13.37 -7.24 -16.37
N LEU A 286 12.16 -7.80 -16.58
CA LEU A 286 11.72 -8.28 -17.89
C LEU A 286 11.67 -7.15 -18.93
N THR A 287 11.18 -5.98 -18.52
CA THR A 287 11.16 -4.80 -19.39
C THR A 287 12.57 -4.37 -19.75
N SER A 288 13.50 -4.33 -18.79
CA SER A 288 14.92 -3.98 -19.01
C SER A 288 15.61 -4.97 -19.96
N GLU A 289 15.46 -6.29 -19.74
CA GLU A 289 16.02 -7.33 -20.61
C GLU A 289 15.54 -7.20 -22.07
N ALA A 290 14.30 -6.75 -22.25
CA ALA A 290 13.65 -6.66 -23.56
C ALA A 290 14.04 -5.41 -24.38
N LEU A 291 14.60 -4.36 -23.74
CA LEU A 291 14.94 -3.10 -24.42
C LEU A 291 15.89 -3.26 -25.59
N ASN A 292 16.91 -4.09 -25.44
CA ASN A 292 17.90 -4.32 -26.50
C ASN A 292 17.32 -4.95 -27.79
N GLY A 293 16.03 -5.25 -27.83
CA GLY A 293 15.34 -5.81 -29.00
C GLY A 293 14.00 -5.15 -29.28
N ILE A 294 13.75 -3.97 -28.74
CA ILE A 294 12.45 -3.30 -28.79
C ILE A 294 11.96 -3.05 -30.24
N THR A 295 12.86 -2.74 -31.15
CA THR A 295 12.52 -2.51 -32.56
C THR A 295 12.15 -3.79 -33.31
N THR A 296 12.74 -4.92 -32.92
CA THR A 296 12.52 -6.21 -33.60
C THR A 296 11.43 -7.04 -32.93
N TYR A 297 11.36 -7.00 -31.60
CA TYR A 297 10.44 -7.81 -30.78
C TYR A 297 9.71 -6.94 -29.73
N PRO A 298 8.88 -5.97 -30.14
CA PRO A 298 8.26 -5.01 -29.23
C PRO A 298 7.34 -5.66 -28.19
N TYR A 299 6.73 -6.80 -28.49
CA TYR A 299 5.84 -7.53 -27.58
C TYR A 299 6.51 -7.89 -26.26
N ARG A 300 7.85 -8.12 -26.22
CA ARG A 300 8.60 -8.43 -25.02
C ARG A 300 8.60 -7.30 -24.00
N VAL A 301 8.50 -6.05 -24.44
CA VAL A 301 8.38 -4.87 -23.59
C VAL A 301 6.92 -4.57 -23.28
N ILE A 302 6.04 -4.68 -24.29
CA ILE A 302 4.63 -4.29 -24.18
C ILE A 302 3.90 -5.08 -23.09
N PHE A 303 4.05 -6.41 -23.05
CA PHE A 303 3.33 -7.23 -22.07
C PHE A 303 3.73 -6.93 -20.61
N PRO A 304 5.02 -6.95 -20.19
CA PRO A 304 5.35 -6.60 -18.81
C PRO A 304 5.04 -5.15 -18.47
N ALA A 305 5.23 -4.19 -19.37
CA ALA A 305 4.90 -2.79 -19.14
C ALA A 305 3.38 -2.57 -18.98
N ALA A 306 2.55 -3.23 -19.79
CA ALA A 306 1.11 -3.18 -19.64
C ALA A 306 0.64 -3.77 -18.30
N LEU A 307 1.25 -4.86 -17.85
CA LEU A 307 0.95 -5.47 -16.55
C LEU A 307 1.34 -4.56 -15.39
N ILE A 308 2.53 -3.90 -15.43
CA ILE A 308 2.93 -2.90 -14.42
C ILE A 308 1.89 -1.78 -14.37
N SER A 309 1.52 -1.22 -15.53
CA SER A 309 0.55 -0.14 -15.61
C SER A 309 -0.83 -0.55 -15.07
N LEU A 310 -1.28 -1.75 -15.40
CA LEU A 310 -2.56 -2.28 -14.94
C LEU A 310 -2.59 -2.50 -13.43
N ILE A 311 -1.51 -3.04 -12.84
CA ILE A 311 -1.40 -3.23 -11.39
C ILE A 311 -1.43 -1.89 -10.69
N ILE A 312 -0.57 -0.94 -11.10
CA ILE A 312 -0.46 0.39 -10.49
C ILE A 312 -1.80 1.11 -10.57
N LEU A 313 -2.44 1.13 -11.73
CA LEU A 313 -3.74 1.76 -11.92
C LEU A 313 -4.82 1.12 -11.02
N SER A 314 -4.86 -0.21 -10.95
CA SER A 314 -5.85 -0.92 -10.15
C SER A 314 -5.69 -0.62 -8.66
N PHE A 315 -4.46 -0.64 -8.12
CA PHE A 315 -4.23 -0.32 -6.72
C PHE A 315 -4.49 1.15 -6.40
N ASN A 316 -4.19 2.10 -7.30
CA ASN A 316 -4.52 3.51 -7.11
C ASN A 316 -6.03 3.73 -7.06
N LEU A 317 -6.78 3.24 -8.06
CA LEU A 317 -8.24 3.41 -8.10
C LEU A 317 -8.94 2.73 -6.92
N PHE A 318 -8.45 1.56 -6.51
CA PHE A 318 -8.97 0.87 -5.33
C PHE A 318 -8.64 1.61 -4.04
N GLY A 319 -7.39 2.09 -3.91
CA GLY A 319 -6.91 2.85 -2.76
C GLY A 319 -7.69 4.16 -2.55
N ASP A 320 -7.95 4.90 -3.63
CA ASP A 320 -8.77 6.13 -3.58
C ASP A 320 -10.21 5.81 -3.15
N GLY A 321 -10.82 4.79 -3.75
CA GLY A 321 -12.18 4.38 -3.36
C GLY A 321 -12.27 3.86 -1.93
N LEU A 322 -11.23 3.19 -1.44
CA LEU A 322 -11.14 2.73 -0.06
C LEU A 322 -10.95 3.91 0.90
N ARG A 323 -10.14 4.91 0.53
CA ARG A 323 -9.97 6.14 1.30
C ARG A 323 -11.30 6.86 1.47
N ASP A 324 -12.06 7.05 0.39
CA ASP A 324 -13.36 7.70 0.43
C ASP A 324 -14.36 6.92 1.29
N ALA A 325 -14.34 5.59 1.20
CA ALA A 325 -15.22 4.73 1.98
C ALA A 325 -14.90 4.73 3.48
N LEU A 326 -13.64 4.91 3.86
CA LEU A 326 -13.17 4.91 5.24
C LEU A 326 -13.18 6.31 5.88
N ASP A 327 -13.41 7.39 5.12
CA ASP A 327 -13.44 8.75 5.68
C ASP A 327 -14.74 8.97 6.48
N PRO A 328 -14.64 9.26 7.81
CA PRO A 328 -15.82 9.50 8.64
C PRO A 328 -16.56 10.80 8.28
N LYS A 329 -15.88 11.75 7.63
CA LYS A 329 -16.45 13.06 7.26
C LYS A 329 -17.41 12.98 6.08
N MET A 330 -17.41 11.89 5.34
CA MET A 330 -18.32 11.61 4.22
C MET A 330 -19.69 11.07 4.68
N LYS A 331 -20.08 11.24 5.95
CA LYS A 331 -21.45 10.99 6.41
C LYS A 331 -22.37 12.02 5.75
N LYS A 332 -23.01 11.66 4.65
CA LYS A 332 -24.26 12.28 4.18
C LYS A 332 -25.42 11.43 4.65
#